data_0086d242de914a38e7b7bd24f5393ae3
#
_entry.id   0086d242de914a38e7b7bd24f5393ae3
#
_cell.length_a   1.000
_cell.length_b   1.000
_cell.length_c   1.000
_cell.angle_alpha   90.00
_cell.angle_beta   90.00
_cell.angle_gamma   90.00
#
_symmetry.space_group_name_H-M   'P 1'
#
loop_
_entity.id
_entity.type
_entity.pdbx_description
1 polymer ?
#
loop_
_entity_poly.entity_id
_entity_poly.type
_entity_poly.pdbx_seq_one_letter_code
_entity_poly.pdbx_strand_id
1 'polypeptide(L)'
;MGKTRAEQNRSFNDKIILISDFFIDDFVGGAALNDEEIFTLLSKNFDVYKIKSRYLYPGFIQENFDSFFIISNFFGVSPHLRNLIQQNCRYILYCHDYKFVQHTNPALYPDFKVPANELINASFHQDSYGIICQTQFQKDIYDLNLKLPEKTINFSGNLWSPESLQLLETYSAKEKNGKCVVIDSPYPQKGTQTSVDFCKEKKWDFDIIKDSDYSSFLDKLAGYSKLVFHPATPETCCRVV
;
A
#
# COMPACT_ATOMS: atom_id res chain seq x y z
N MET A 1 -16.30 9.69 -28.68
CA MET A 1 -16.20 11.14 -28.45
C MET A 1 -15.77 11.31 -27.00
N GLY A 2 -14.50 11.62 -26.76
CA GLY A 2 -13.97 11.85 -25.42
C GLY A 2 -14.53 13.17 -24.88
N LYS A 3 -15.08 13.13 -23.66
CA LYS A 3 -15.47 14.33 -22.93
C LYS A 3 -14.23 15.18 -22.71
N THR A 4 -14.31 16.44 -23.05
CA THR A 4 -13.23 17.39 -22.84
C THR A 4 -13.05 17.65 -21.34
N ARG A 5 -11.81 17.89 -20.90
CA ARG A 5 -11.42 18.25 -19.53
C ARG A 5 -12.28 19.38 -18.90
N ALA A 6 -12.98 20.17 -19.72
CA ALA A 6 -13.87 21.24 -19.30
C ALA A 6 -15.23 20.76 -18.72
N GLU A 7 -15.66 19.54 -19.04
CA GLU A 7 -16.90 18.97 -18.47
C GLU A 7 -16.68 18.35 -17.07
N GLN A 8 -15.45 18.32 -16.60
CA GLN A 8 -15.07 17.78 -15.27
C GLN A 8 -15.10 18.84 -14.15
N ASN A 9 -15.48 20.09 -14.43
CA ASN A 9 -15.72 21.14 -13.42
C ASN A 9 -17.08 20.98 -12.74
N ARG A 10 -17.48 19.76 -12.40
CA ARG A 10 -18.54 19.56 -11.42
C ARG A 10 -18.02 20.01 -10.06
N SER A 11 -18.83 20.72 -9.29
CA SER A 11 -18.52 21.06 -7.91
C SER A 11 -18.19 19.77 -7.15
N PHE A 12 -17.04 19.73 -6.49
CA PHE A 12 -16.68 18.66 -5.57
C PHE A 12 -17.73 18.64 -4.45
N ASN A 13 -18.45 17.55 -4.30
CA ASN A 13 -19.15 17.31 -3.06
C ASN A 13 -18.08 16.84 -2.05
N ASP A 14 -18.16 17.24 -0.79
CA ASP A 14 -17.17 16.94 0.25
C ASP A 14 -17.08 15.43 0.59
N LYS A 15 -17.51 14.55 -0.35
CA LYS A 15 -17.53 13.11 -0.20
C LYS A 15 -16.33 12.46 -0.85
N ILE A 16 -15.65 11.63 -0.08
CA ILE A 16 -14.51 10.83 -0.51
C ILE A 16 -14.85 9.34 -0.42
N ILE A 17 -14.55 8.60 -1.48
CA ILE A 17 -14.68 7.14 -1.50
C ILE A 17 -13.28 6.52 -1.40
N LEU A 18 -13.00 5.89 -0.27
CA LEU A 18 -11.76 5.14 -0.06
C LEU A 18 -11.96 3.67 -0.44
N ILE A 19 -11.25 3.23 -1.49
CA ILE A 19 -11.31 1.86 -2.01
C ILE A 19 -10.05 1.10 -1.64
N SER A 20 -10.21 -0.07 -1.00
CA SER A 20 -9.11 -1.01 -0.73
C SER A 20 -9.60 -2.46 -0.87
N ASP A 21 -8.69 -3.41 -1.06
CA ASP A 21 -9.05 -4.83 -1.08
C ASP A 21 -9.39 -5.33 0.33
N PHE A 22 -8.70 -4.81 1.35
CA PHE A 22 -8.88 -5.12 2.76
C PHE A 22 -8.75 -3.87 3.60
N PHE A 23 -9.48 -3.81 4.70
CA PHE A 23 -9.30 -2.81 5.76
C PHE A 23 -8.87 -3.50 7.05
N ILE A 24 -8.58 -2.71 8.09
CA ILE A 24 -8.08 -3.18 9.38
C ILE A 24 -8.98 -4.23 10.04
N ASP A 25 -10.29 -4.18 9.78
CA ASP A 25 -11.28 -5.14 10.29
C ASP A 25 -11.14 -6.54 9.66
N ASP A 26 -10.50 -6.65 8.50
CA ASP A 26 -10.26 -7.94 7.83
C ASP A 26 -8.89 -8.50 8.15
N PHE A 27 -7.89 -7.63 8.13
CA PHE A 27 -6.50 -8.02 8.24
C PHE A 27 -5.64 -6.84 8.68
N VAL A 28 -4.85 -7.03 9.73
CA VAL A 28 -3.91 -6.02 10.20
C VAL A 28 -2.60 -6.15 9.45
N GLY A 29 -2.36 -5.23 8.54
CA GLY A 29 -1.14 -5.14 7.74
C GLY A 29 -0.75 -3.70 7.44
N GLY A 30 0.46 -3.47 6.96
CA GLY A 30 0.98 -2.12 6.72
C GLY A 30 0.08 -1.25 5.82
N ALA A 31 -0.48 -1.83 4.76
CA ALA A 31 -1.41 -1.15 3.87
C ALA A 31 -2.71 -0.77 4.59
N ALA A 32 -3.34 -1.73 5.29
CA ALA A 32 -4.59 -1.49 6.01
C ALA A 32 -4.44 -0.45 7.13
N LEU A 33 -3.29 -0.45 7.83
CA LEU A 33 -2.97 0.57 8.83
C LEU A 33 -2.81 1.96 8.21
N ASN A 34 -2.17 2.08 7.05
CA ASN A 34 -2.09 3.36 6.34
C ASN A 34 -3.47 3.84 5.85
N ASP A 35 -4.29 2.93 5.33
CA ASP A 35 -5.65 3.25 4.87
C ASP A 35 -6.53 3.73 6.02
N GLU A 36 -6.39 3.15 7.22
CA GLU A 36 -7.11 3.59 8.42
C GLU A 36 -6.69 5.00 8.86
N GLU A 37 -5.38 5.31 8.79
CA GLU A 37 -4.90 6.65 9.10
C GLU A 37 -5.40 7.68 8.08
N ILE A 38 -5.42 7.34 6.78
CA ILE A 38 -6.02 8.20 5.74
C ILE A 38 -7.49 8.44 6.05
N PHE A 39 -8.24 7.38 6.36
CA PHE A 39 -9.65 7.49 6.72
C PHE A 39 -9.84 8.42 7.92
N THR A 40 -9.10 8.20 9.00
CA THR A 40 -9.18 8.99 10.23
C THR A 40 -8.85 10.47 10.00
N LEU A 41 -7.78 10.75 9.23
CA LEU A 41 -7.36 12.11 8.92
C LEU A 41 -8.39 12.86 8.06
N LEU A 42 -8.86 12.23 7.00
CA LEU A 42 -9.78 12.85 6.06
C LEU A 42 -11.18 13.01 6.64
N SER A 43 -11.65 12.09 7.48
CA SER A 43 -12.96 12.17 8.15
C SER A 43 -13.12 13.37 9.09
N LYS A 44 -12.03 14.07 9.41
CA LYS A 44 -12.10 15.31 10.20
C LYS A 44 -12.74 16.47 9.42
N ASN A 45 -12.66 16.43 8.08
CA ASN A 45 -13.08 17.55 7.22
C ASN A 45 -13.95 17.12 6.04
N PHE A 46 -14.09 15.83 5.76
CA PHE A 46 -14.80 15.27 4.62
C PHE A 46 -15.73 14.14 5.04
N ASP A 47 -16.77 13.89 4.26
CA ASP A 47 -17.60 12.68 4.36
C ASP A 47 -16.86 11.52 3.67
N VAL A 48 -16.19 10.68 4.44
CA VAL A 48 -15.36 9.57 3.91
C VAL A 48 -16.09 8.24 4.05
N TYR A 49 -16.28 7.56 2.92
CA TYR A 49 -16.89 6.24 2.87
C TYR A 49 -15.86 5.18 2.45
N LYS A 50 -15.64 4.16 3.30
CA LYS A 50 -14.78 3.01 2.98
C LYS A 50 -15.57 1.94 2.25
N ILE A 51 -15.03 1.42 1.14
CA ILE A 51 -15.62 0.28 0.42
C ILE A 51 -14.53 -0.70 -0.02
N LYS A 52 -14.76 -1.99 0.23
CA LYS A 52 -13.86 -3.04 -0.27
C LYS A 52 -14.02 -3.19 -1.78
N SER A 53 -12.92 -3.31 -2.50
CA SER A 53 -12.88 -3.40 -3.96
C SER A 53 -13.81 -4.48 -4.53
N ARG A 54 -13.93 -5.62 -3.83
CA ARG A 54 -14.81 -6.75 -4.20
C ARG A 54 -16.31 -6.45 -4.11
N TYR A 55 -16.70 -5.39 -3.40
CA TYR A 55 -18.11 -4.98 -3.24
C TYR A 55 -18.50 -3.84 -4.17
N LEU A 56 -17.57 -3.38 -5.02
CA LEU A 56 -17.90 -2.39 -6.03
C LEU A 56 -18.80 -2.98 -7.11
N TYR A 57 -19.78 -2.20 -7.50
CA TYR A 57 -20.68 -2.50 -8.63
C TYR A 57 -21.00 -1.22 -9.41
N PRO A 58 -21.46 -1.32 -10.67
CA PRO A 58 -21.66 -0.16 -11.53
C PRO A 58 -22.57 0.91 -10.93
N GLY A 59 -23.69 0.51 -10.31
CA GLY A 59 -24.64 1.43 -9.68
C GLY A 59 -24.00 2.28 -8.58
N PHE A 60 -23.19 1.67 -7.70
CA PHE A 60 -22.47 2.42 -6.66
C PHE A 60 -21.54 3.48 -7.25
N ILE A 61 -20.78 3.12 -8.30
CA ILE A 61 -19.90 4.07 -8.97
C ILE A 61 -20.70 5.22 -9.60
N GLN A 62 -21.82 4.90 -10.25
CA GLN A 62 -22.71 5.89 -10.90
C GLN A 62 -23.30 6.88 -9.90
N GLU A 63 -23.74 6.40 -8.74
CA GLU A 63 -24.29 7.22 -7.66
C GLU A 63 -23.25 8.15 -7.01
N ASN A 64 -21.96 7.86 -7.23
CA ASN A 64 -20.85 8.60 -6.64
C ASN A 64 -19.94 9.30 -7.67
N PHE A 65 -20.39 9.55 -8.89
CA PHE A 65 -19.59 10.21 -9.93
C PHE A 65 -19.05 11.59 -9.53
N ASP A 66 -19.75 12.29 -8.65
CA ASP A 66 -19.34 13.62 -8.17
C ASP A 66 -18.41 13.57 -6.95
N SER A 67 -18.15 12.36 -6.41
CA SER A 67 -17.23 12.13 -5.30
C SER A 67 -15.77 12.06 -5.78
N PHE A 68 -14.85 12.19 -4.84
CA PHE A 68 -13.43 11.95 -5.09
C PHE A 68 -13.04 10.54 -4.64
N PHE A 69 -12.35 9.80 -5.48
CA PHE A 69 -11.95 8.43 -5.16
C PHE A 69 -10.48 8.37 -4.78
N ILE A 70 -10.18 7.76 -3.63
CA ILE A 70 -8.83 7.35 -3.22
C ILE A 70 -8.78 5.84 -3.32
N ILE A 71 -7.91 5.33 -4.19
CA ILE A 71 -7.85 3.89 -4.48
C ILE A 71 -6.48 3.38 -4.01
N SER A 72 -6.46 2.67 -2.90
CA SER A 72 -5.22 2.13 -2.33
C SER A 72 -4.93 0.72 -2.84
N ASN A 73 -5.93 -0.15 -2.89
CA ASN A 73 -5.84 -1.48 -3.46
C ASN A 73 -7.05 -1.77 -4.35
N PHE A 74 -6.82 -2.44 -5.49
CA PHE A 74 -7.85 -2.64 -6.50
C PHE A 74 -7.80 -3.99 -7.24
N PHE A 75 -7.23 -5.03 -6.62
CA PHE A 75 -7.27 -6.38 -7.22
C PHE A 75 -8.70 -6.89 -7.42
N GLY A 76 -9.59 -6.56 -6.48
CA GLY A 76 -11.01 -6.91 -6.56
C GLY A 76 -11.82 -6.07 -7.56
N VAL A 77 -11.25 -4.99 -8.12
CA VAL A 77 -11.96 -4.15 -9.11
C VAL A 77 -11.80 -4.75 -10.50
N SER A 78 -12.90 -5.20 -11.08
CA SER A 78 -12.88 -5.77 -12.44
C SER A 78 -12.42 -4.77 -13.50
N PRO A 79 -11.90 -5.23 -14.67
CA PRO A 79 -11.53 -4.33 -15.76
C PRO A 79 -12.67 -3.40 -16.21
N HIS A 80 -13.91 -3.91 -16.23
CA HIS A 80 -15.09 -3.12 -16.56
C HIS A 80 -15.32 -1.97 -15.56
N LEU A 81 -15.21 -2.24 -14.26
CA LEU A 81 -15.36 -1.21 -13.22
C LEU A 81 -14.19 -0.21 -13.23
N ARG A 82 -12.96 -0.65 -13.49
CA ARG A 82 -11.83 0.27 -13.70
C ARG A 82 -12.09 1.24 -14.85
N ASN A 83 -12.56 0.73 -15.99
CA ASN A 83 -12.91 1.58 -17.14
C ASN A 83 -14.03 2.57 -16.79
N LEU A 84 -15.03 2.16 -16.02
CA LEU A 84 -16.11 3.05 -15.58
C LEU A 84 -15.57 4.18 -14.69
N ILE A 85 -14.68 3.86 -13.76
CA ILE A 85 -13.99 4.86 -12.91
C ILE A 85 -13.15 5.80 -13.74
N GLN A 86 -12.31 5.28 -14.65
CA GLN A 86 -11.44 6.08 -15.52
C GLN A 86 -12.22 7.12 -16.34
N GLN A 87 -13.38 6.73 -16.84
CA GLN A 87 -14.18 7.57 -17.73
C GLN A 87 -15.00 8.63 -17.00
N ASN A 88 -15.36 8.40 -15.74
CA ASN A 88 -16.40 9.17 -15.10
C ASN A 88 -16.03 9.75 -13.72
N CYS A 89 -15.01 9.22 -13.06
CA CYS A 89 -14.65 9.61 -11.69
C CYS A 89 -13.34 10.40 -11.66
N ARG A 90 -13.21 11.23 -10.63
CA ARG A 90 -11.93 11.82 -10.23
C ARG A 90 -11.28 10.89 -9.22
N TYR A 91 -10.06 10.46 -9.47
CA TYR A 91 -9.40 9.53 -8.57
C TYR A 91 -7.89 9.72 -8.51
N ILE A 92 -7.32 9.36 -7.36
CA ILE A 92 -5.89 9.15 -7.17
C ILE A 92 -5.63 7.71 -6.77
N LEU A 93 -4.40 7.26 -7.02
CA LEU A 93 -3.91 5.97 -6.57
C LEU A 93 -2.96 6.17 -5.38
N TYR A 94 -3.23 5.51 -4.25
CA TYR A 94 -2.31 5.42 -3.12
C TYR A 94 -1.66 4.04 -3.12
N CYS A 95 -0.43 3.96 -3.59
CA CYS A 95 0.18 2.71 -3.98
C CYS A 95 0.89 2.01 -2.82
N HIS A 96 0.40 0.82 -2.43
CA HIS A 96 1.03 -0.05 -1.45
C HIS A 96 1.92 -1.13 -2.07
N ASP A 97 1.86 -1.29 -3.39
CA ASP A 97 2.62 -2.25 -4.19
C ASP A 97 2.69 -1.81 -5.66
N TYR A 98 3.20 -2.67 -6.53
CA TYR A 98 3.45 -2.36 -7.95
C TYR A 98 2.38 -2.97 -8.86
N LYS A 99 1.14 -2.48 -8.80
CA LYS A 99 -0.01 -3.00 -9.58
C LYS A 99 0.05 -2.72 -11.08
N PHE A 100 1.11 -2.13 -11.57
CA PHE A 100 1.38 -1.97 -13.00
C PHE A 100 2.06 -3.19 -13.63
N VAL A 101 2.44 -4.19 -12.86
CA VAL A 101 3.05 -5.44 -13.33
C VAL A 101 2.33 -6.64 -12.74
N GLN A 102 2.25 -7.73 -13.52
CA GLN A 102 1.72 -9.00 -13.04
C GLN A 102 2.53 -9.48 -11.83
N HIS A 103 1.88 -10.07 -10.85
CA HIS A 103 2.47 -10.49 -9.57
C HIS A 103 3.02 -9.37 -8.69
N THR A 104 2.79 -8.10 -9.04
CA THR A 104 3.22 -6.91 -8.26
C THR A 104 4.71 -6.87 -7.90
N ASN A 105 5.55 -7.56 -8.67
CA ASN A 105 6.97 -7.70 -8.37
C ASN A 105 7.88 -7.27 -9.55
N PRO A 106 8.31 -6.01 -9.60
CA PRO A 106 9.24 -5.53 -10.61
C PRO A 106 10.67 -6.10 -10.44
N ALA A 107 11.01 -6.69 -9.27
CA ALA A 107 12.34 -7.31 -9.09
C ALA A 107 12.55 -8.61 -9.91
N LEU A 108 11.50 -9.11 -10.55
CA LEU A 108 11.63 -10.21 -11.52
C LEU A 108 12.30 -9.77 -12.83
N TYR A 109 12.49 -8.47 -13.03
CA TYR A 109 13.08 -7.90 -14.25
C TYR A 109 14.39 -7.16 -13.92
N PRO A 110 15.39 -7.23 -14.80
CA PRO A 110 16.65 -6.50 -14.62
C PRO A 110 16.38 -5.00 -14.38
N ASP A 111 17.06 -4.45 -13.39
CA ASP A 111 16.97 -3.03 -13.02
C ASP A 111 15.53 -2.55 -12.77
N PHE A 112 14.62 -3.45 -12.35
CA PHE A 112 13.19 -3.20 -12.15
C PHE A 112 12.43 -2.73 -13.39
N LYS A 113 13.01 -2.92 -14.59
CA LYS A 113 12.44 -2.46 -15.85
C LYS A 113 11.57 -3.54 -16.50
N VAL A 114 10.27 -3.37 -16.38
CA VAL A 114 9.26 -4.28 -16.94
C VAL A 114 9.14 -4.08 -18.45
N PRO A 115 9.14 -5.15 -19.27
CA PRO A 115 8.87 -5.05 -20.71
C PRO A 115 7.48 -4.43 -20.95
N ALA A 116 7.36 -3.60 -21.99
CA ALA A 116 6.13 -2.85 -22.27
C ALA A 116 4.90 -3.75 -22.50
N ASN A 117 5.10 -4.95 -23.04
CA ASN A 117 4.03 -5.93 -23.26
C ASN A 117 3.60 -6.68 -21.99
N GLU A 118 4.33 -6.50 -20.88
CA GLU A 118 4.01 -7.09 -19.57
C GLU A 118 3.46 -6.05 -18.57
N LEU A 119 3.42 -4.78 -18.99
CA LEU A 119 2.76 -3.74 -18.21
C LEU A 119 1.25 -3.95 -18.21
N ILE A 120 0.67 -3.96 -17.04
CA ILE A 120 -0.78 -4.04 -16.83
C ILE A 120 -1.29 -2.75 -16.17
N ASN A 121 -2.56 -2.48 -16.30
CA ASN A 121 -3.20 -1.31 -15.66
C ASN A 121 -2.54 0.07 -15.97
N ALA A 122 -1.69 0.17 -17.01
CA ALA A 122 -0.97 1.40 -17.32
C ALA A 122 -1.93 2.58 -17.57
N SER A 123 -3.02 2.37 -18.33
CA SER A 123 -4.03 3.40 -18.57
C SER A 123 -4.72 3.86 -17.27
N PHE A 124 -4.98 2.92 -16.35
CA PHE A 124 -5.59 3.27 -15.06
C PHE A 124 -4.70 4.16 -14.20
N HIS A 125 -3.37 3.97 -14.27
CA HIS A 125 -2.43 4.89 -13.64
C HIS A 125 -2.34 6.22 -14.42
N GLN A 126 -2.29 6.15 -15.75
CA GLN A 126 -2.17 7.32 -16.59
C GLN A 126 -3.35 8.30 -16.45
N ASP A 127 -4.56 7.79 -16.31
CA ASP A 127 -5.77 8.60 -16.22
C ASP A 127 -6.08 9.10 -14.81
N SER A 128 -5.34 8.61 -13.78
CA SER A 128 -5.46 9.14 -12.42
C SER A 128 -5.01 10.60 -12.32
N TYR A 129 -5.54 11.34 -11.36
CA TYR A 129 -5.07 12.70 -11.04
C TYR A 129 -3.71 12.71 -10.38
N GLY A 130 -3.33 11.62 -9.71
CA GLY A 130 -2.04 11.45 -9.07
C GLY A 130 -1.79 10.04 -8.60
N ILE A 131 -0.52 9.70 -8.44
CA ILE A 131 -0.04 8.41 -7.95
C ILE A 131 0.82 8.69 -6.73
N ILE A 132 0.33 8.33 -5.56
CA ILE A 132 1.06 8.52 -4.31
C ILE A 132 1.91 7.29 -4.06
N CYS A 133 3.22 7.47 -4.03
CA CYS A 133 4.23 6.49 -3.67
C CYS A 133 4.72 6.76 -2.24
N GLN A 134 4.93 5.72 -1.46
CA GLN A 134 5.31 5.87 -0.06
C GLN A 134 6.79 6.22 0.14
N THR A 135 7.66 5.88 -0.83
CA THR A 135 9.09 6.17 -0.80
C THR A 135 9.59 6.70 -2.14
N GLN A 136 10.76 7.35 -2.12
CA GLN A 136 11.43 7.76 -3.35
C GLN A 136 11.78 6.56 -4.22
N PHE A 137 12.23 5.46 -3.62
CA PHE A 137 12.53 4.23 -4.34
C PHE A 137 11.32 3.66 -5.08
N GLN A 138 10.16 3.64 -4.42
CA GLN A 138 8.92 3.23 -5.08
C GLN A 138 8.56 4.17 -6.24
N LYS A 139 8.65 5.49 -6.01
CA LYS A 139 8.40 6.50 -7.04
C LYS A 139 9.31 6.31 -8.26
N ASP A 140 10.61 6.09 -8.04
CA ASP A 140 11.58 5.90 -9.13
C ASP A 140 11.24 4.66 -9.98
N ILE A 141 10.79 3.57 -9.35
CA ILE A 141 10.33 2.37 -10.06
C ILE A 141 9.03 2.66 -10.86
N TYR A 142 8.09 3.43 -10.31
CA TYR A 142 6.89 3.85 -11.04
C TYR A 142 7.23 4.73 -12.25
N ASP A 143 8.10 5.72 -12.07
CA ASP A 143 8.52 6.64 -13.14
C ASP A 143 9.30 5.93 -14.25
N LEU A 144 10.16 4.98 -13.86
CA LEU A 144 10.91 4.14 -14.81
C LEU A 144 9.98 3.38 -15.77
N ASN A 145 8.89 2.83 -15.22
CA ASN A 145 8.02 1.92 -15.97
C ASN A 145 6.83 2.61 -16.63
N LEU A 146 6.17 3.55 -15.95
CA LEU A 146 4.97 4.21 -16.46
C LEU A 146 5.27 5.54 -17.17
N LYS A 147 6.44 6.13 -16.92
CA LYS A 147 6.87 7.42 -17.49
C LYS A 147 5.89 8.57 -17.18
N LEU A 148 5.45 8.66 -15.92
CA LEU A 148 4.48 9.65 -15.43
C LEU A 148 5.05 10.49 -14.27
N PRO A 149 6.28 11.05 -14.37
CA PRO A 149 6.93 11.73 -13.24
C PRO A 149 6.16 12.96 -12.74
N GLU A 150 5.34 13.57 -13.59
CA GLU A 150 4.47 14.69 -13.25
C GLU A 150 3.24 14.30 -12.41
N LYS A 151 2.91 13.00 -12.36
CA LYS A 151 1.78 12.47 -11.61
C LYS A 151 2.21 11.73 -10.36
N THR A 152 3.45 11.25 -10.29
CA THR A 152 3.94 10.48 -9.15
C THR A 152 4.45 11.41 -8.04
N ILE A 153 3.97 11.19 -6.84
CA ILE A 153 4.29 11.98 -5.66
C ILE A 153 4.94 11.05 -4.62
N ASN A 154 6.12 11.43 -4.12
CA ASN A 154 6.72 10.76 -2.98
C ASN A 154 6.10 11.29 -1.68
N PHE A 155 5.43 10.43 -0.94
CA PHE A 155 4.82 10.76 0.35
C PHE A 155 5.82 10.71 1.52
N SER A 156 6.99 10.09 1.31
CA SER A 156 8.11 10.01 2.25
C SER A 156 7.81 9.26 3.55
N GLY A 157 7.01 8.21 3.50
CA GLY A 157 6.83 7.33 4.66
C GLY A 157 5.43 6.74 4.82
N ASN A 158 5.20 6.22 6.02
CA ASN A 158 3.92 5.74 6.50
C ASN A 158 3.16 6.84 7.26
N LEU A 159 1.86 6.74 7.29
CA LEU A 159 1.03 7.48 8.24
C LEU A 159 1.01 6.75 9.59
N TRP A 160 1.14 7.50 10.66
CA TRP A 160 1.16 6.98 12.02
C TRP A 160 0.18 7.76 12.90
N SER A 161 -0.68 7.04 13.63
CA SER A 161 -1.49 7.69 14.66
C SER A 161 -0.62 8.12 15.85
N PRO A 162 -1.06 9.11 16.64
CA PRO A 162 -0.41 9.47 17.89
C PRO A 162 -0.25 8.28 18.83
N GLU A 163 -1.26 7.41 18.90
CA GLU A 163 -1.26 6.20 19.73
C GLU A 163 -0.21 5.19 19.25
N SER A 164 -0.08 4.99 17.94
CA SER A 164 0.97 4.13 17.36
C SER A 164 2.36 4.67 17.66
N LEU A 165 2.58 5.99 17.57
CA LEU A 165 3.84 6.62 17.91
C LEU A 165 4.18 6.45 19.40
N GLN A 166 3.20 6.62 20.29
CA GLN A 166 3.37 6.41 21.73
C GLN A 166 3.73 4.96 22.06
N LEU A 167 3.11 3.98 21.38
CA LEU A 167 3.46 2.57 21.55
C LEU A 167 4.90 2.30 21.09
N LEU A 168 5.32 2.83 19.95
CA LEU A 168 6.69 2.70 19.45
C LEU A 168 7.70 3.30 20.43
N GLU A 169 7.43 4.48 20.98
CA GLU A 169 8.27 5.12 21.99
C GLU A 169 8.38 4.24 23.24
N THR A 170 7.27 3.77 23.77
CA THR A 170 7.21 2.90 24.93
C THR A 170 8.03 1.62 24.72
N TYR A 171 7.84 0.95 23.57
CA TYR A 171 8.53 -0.31 23.28
C TYR A 171 10.00 -0.11 22.88
N SER A 172 10.39 1.06 22.39
CA SER A 172 11.80 1.35 22.07
C SER A 172 12.73 1.26 23.28
N ALA A 173 12.20 1.56 24.46
CA ALA A 173 12.93 1.48 25.72
C ALA A 173 13.08 0.06 26.28
N LYS A 174 12.47 -0.96 25.65
CA LYS A 174 12.50 -2.33 26.13
C LYS A 174 13.91 -2.92 26.07
N GLU A 175 14.29 -3.64 27.12
CA GLU A 175 15.57 -4.35 27.15
C GLU A 175 15.64 -5.42 26.03
N LYS A 176 16.79 -5.47 25.37
CA LYS A 176 17.02 -6.38 24.23
C LYS A 176 17.66 -7.70 24.68
N ASN A 177 17.13 -8.81 24.18
CA ASN A 177 17.56 -10.16 24.55
C ASN A 177 18.86 -10.65 23.82
N GLY A 178 19.46 -9.82 22.97
CA GLY A 178 20.66 -10.17 22.21
C GLY A 178 20.43 -11.02 20.96
N LYS A 179 19.23 -11.58 20.78
CA LYS A 179 18.88 -12.42 19.63
C LYS A 179 18.44 -11.64 18.40
N CYS A 180 18.42 -12.32 17.27
CA CYS A 180 17.75 -11.88 16.06
C CYS A 180 16.28 -12.32 16.07
N VAL A 181 15.46 -11.65 15.25
CA VAL A 181 14.09 -12.05 15.00
C VAL A 181 13.79 -12.11 13.51
N VAL A 182 13.02 -13.10 13.10
CA VAL A 182 12.42 -13.23 11.77
C VAL A 182 10.93 -13.16 11.91
N ILE A 183 10.26 -12.40 11.02
CA ILE A 183 8.80 -12.33 11.01
C ILE A 183 8.25 -13.52 10.22
N ASP A 184 7.34 -14.29 10.84
CA ASP A 184 6.59 -15.33 10.13
C ASP A 184 5.49 -14.71 9.28
N SER A 185 5.60 -14.93 7.97
CA SER A 185 4.60 -14.48 7.01
C SER A 185 4.20 -15.63 6.09
N PRO A 186 2.89 -15.83 5.85
CA PRO A 186 2.41 -16.84 4.90
C PRO A 186 2.69 -16.41 3.44
N TYR A 187 3.12 -15.18 3.22
CA TYR A 187 3.36 -14.63 1.89
C TYR A 187 4.82 -14.82 1.48
N PRO A 188 5.11 -15.64 0.42
CA PRO A 188 6.48 -15.93 -0.02
C PRO A 188 7.32 -14.68 -0.31
N GLN A 189 6.68 -13.61 -0.82
CA GLN A 189 7.36 -12.35 -1.11
C GLN A 189 7.92 -11.64 0.12
N LYS A 190 7.51 -12.01 1.33
CA LYS A 190 8.08 -11.47 2.57
C LYS A 190 9.38 -12.15 2.99
N GLY A 191 9.77 -13.26 2.33
CA GLY A 191 11.09 -13.88 2.45
C GLY A 191 11.42 -14.47 3.82
N THR A 192 10.42 -14.96 4.56
CA THR A 192 10.62 -15.60 5.87
C THR A 192 11.67 -16.70 5.79
N GLN A 193 11.54 -17.64 4.83
CA GLN A 193 12.49 -18.74 4.69
C GLN A 193 13.90 -18.27 4.37
N THR A 194 14.06 -17.31 3.46
CA THR A 194 15.35 -16.70 3.12
C THR A 194 16.01 -16.07 4.36
N SER A 195 15.23 -15.37 5.18
CA SER A 195 15.73 -14.77 6.43
C SER A 195 16.17 -15.82 7.45
N VAL A 196 15.41 -16.92 7.58
CA VAL A 196 15.76 -18.07 8.42
C VAL A 196 17.07 -18.72 7.96
N ASP A 197 17.21 -18.97 6.66
CA ASP A 197 18.39 -19.61 6.09
C ASP A 197 19.63 -18.72 6.26
N PHE A 198 19.48 -17.41 6.10
CA PHE A 198 20.53 -16.44 6.38
C PHE A 198 20.99 -16.51 7.86
N CYS A 199 20.04 -16.52 8.82
CA CYS A 199 20.39 -16.63 10.24
C CYS A 199 21.15 -17.94 10.54
N LYS A 200 20.74 -19.06 9.95
CA LYS A 200 21.41 -20.36 10.08
C LYS A 200 22.83 -20.33 9.51
N GLU A 201 23.00 -19.77 8.30
CA GLU A 201 24.33 -19.61 7.68
C GLU A 201 25.26 -18.79 8.56
N LYS A 202 24.79 -17.69 9.12
CA LYS A 202 25.56 -16.82 10.02
C LYS A 202 25.72 -17.39 11.42
N LYS A 203 25.07 -18.52 11.75
CA LYS A 203 25.02 -19.12 13.09
C LYS A 203 24.55 -18.13 14.16
N TRP A 204 23.59 -17.27 13.79
CA TRP A 204 22.97 -16.34 14.71
C TRP A 204 21.86 -17.02 15.52
N ASP A 205 21.74 -16.70 16.81
CA ASP A 205 20.60 -17.09 17.62
C ASP A 205 19.39 -16.24 17.21
N PHE A 206 18.29 -16.89 16.86
CA PHE A 206 17.10 -16.22 16.38
C PHE A 206 15.82 -16.93 16.78
N ASP A 207 14.76 -16.14 16.90
CA ASP A 207 13.39 -16.63 17.05
C ASP A 207 12.55 -16.20 15.82
N ILE A 208 11.46 -16.94 15.58
CA ILE A 208 10.47 -16.59 14.56
C ILE A 208 9.23 -16.14 15.28
N ILE A 209 8.72 -14.94 14.95
CA ILE A 209 7.55 -14.37 15.60
C ILE A 209 6.41 -14.15 14.62
N LYS A 210 5.20 -14.33 15.15
CA LYS A 210 3.94 -14.00 14.49
C LYS A 210 2.96 -13.52 15.55
N ASP A 211 2.17 -12.53 15.18
CA ASP A 211 1.02 -12.11 15.97
C ASP A 211 -0.04 -11.48 15.08
N SER A 212 -1.30 -11.65 15.41
CA SER A 212 -2.43 -11.01 14.73
C SER A 212 -2.82 -9.69 15.38
N ASP A 213 -2.46 -9.48 16.65
CA ASP A 213 -2.61 -8.21 17.36
C ASP A 213 -1.37 -7.34 17.16
N TYR A 214 -1.58 -6.11 16.68
CA TYR A 214 -0.49 -5.21 16.31
C TYR A 214 0.34 -4.75 17.52
N SER A 215 -0.30 -4.45 18.65
CA SER A 215 0.40 -4.02 19.87
C SER A 215 1.24 -5.15 20.45
N SER A 216 0.67 -6.36 20.53
CA SER A 216 1.39 -7.57 20.94
C SER A 216 2.55 -7.91 20.00
N PHE A 217 2.36 -7.74 18.70
CA PHE A 217 3.41 -7.93 17.71
C PHE A 217 4.58 -6.96 17.94
N LEU A 218 4.30 -5.68 18.14
CA LEU A 218 5.32 -4.66 18.41
C LEU A 218 6.04 -4.92 19.74
N ASP A 219 5.30 -5.31 20.78
CA ASP A 219 5.87 -5.66 22.07
C ASP A 219 6.86 -6.83 21.99
N LYS A 220 6.49 -7.88 21.26
CA LYS A 220 7.39 -9.02 20.98
C LYS A 220 8.63 -8.56 20.19
N LEU A 221 8.41 -7.86 19.07
CA LEU A 221 9.49 -7.38 18.20
C LEU A 221 10.51 -6.53 18.95
N ALA A 222 10.02 -5.66 19.82
CA ALA A 222 10.84 -4.75 20.60
C ALA A 222 11.82 -5.44 21.58
N GLY A 223 11.57 -6.68 21.94
CA GLY A 223 12.48 -7.47 22.80
C GLY A 223 13.75 -7.97 22.09
N TYR A 224 13.84 -7.85 20.78
CA TYR A 224 14.96 -8.38 20.00
C TYR A 224 15.97 -7.28 19.63
N SER A 225 17.23 -7.70 19.46
CA SER A 225 18.30 -6.78 19.10
C SER A 225 18.38 -6.47 17.62
N LYS A 226 17.94 -7.39 16.76
CA LYS A 226 18.02 -7.28 15.29
C LYS A 226 16.81 -7.91 14.63
N LEU A 227 16.23 -7.20 13.67
CA LEU A 227 15.30 -7.79 12.71
C LEU A 227 16.09 -8.28 11.47
N VAL A 228 15.81 -9.51 11.05
CA VAL A 228 16.34 -10.08 9.80
C VAL A 228 15.20 -10.20 8.82
N PHE A 229 15.29 -9.45 7.71
CA PHE A 229 14.22 -9.34 6.74
C PHE A 229 14.78 -9.30 5.31
N HIS A 230 14.41 -10.27 4.48
CA HIS A 230 14.84 -10.42 3.09
C HIS A 230 13.64 -10.52 2.14
N PRO A 231 12.97 -9.42 1.87
CA PRO A 231 11.82 -9.46 0.97
C PRO A 231 12.24 -9.82 -0.46
N ALA A 232 11.43 -10.62 -1.14
CA ALA A 232 11.61 -10.97 -2.55
C ALA A 232 11.04 -9.94 -3.52
N THR A 233 10.35 -8.92 -3.00
CA THR A 233 9.82 -7.77 -3.75
C THR A 233 10.40 -6.49 -3.18
N PRO A 234 10.56 -5.43 -3.97
CA PRO A 234 10.93 -4.13 -3.43
C PRO A 234 9.85 -3.66 -2.44
N GLU A 235 10.25 -3.44 -1.19
CA GLU A 235 9.31 -2.91 -0.18
C GLU A 235 8.96 -1.46 -0.51
N THR A 236 7.69 -1.13 -0.38
CA THR A 236 7.20 0.23 -0.66
C THR A 236 7.43 1.16 0.51
N CYS A 237 7.07 0.72 1.72
CA CYS A 237 7.45 1.34 2.98
C CYS A 237 7.09 0.39 4.14
N CYS A 238 8.07 -0.37 4.61
CA CYS A 238 7.85 -1.33 5.68
C CYS A 238 7.56 -0.62 7.01
N ARG A 239 6.47 -1.00 7.71
CA ARG A 239 6.12 -0.41 9.02
C ARG A 239 6.90 -1.03 10.19
N VAL A 240 7.78 -1.97 9.96
CA VAL A 240 8.57 -2.66 11.00
C VAL A 240 10.08 -2.46 10.86
N VAL A 241 10.51 -1.67 9.90
CA VAL A 241 11.92 -1.32 9.64
C VAL A 241 12.10 0.17 9.73
#